data_fa6b0d4635276bee316ad45a172e77ec
#
_entry.id   fa6b0d4635276bee316ad45a172e77ec
#
_cell.length_a   1.000
_cell.length_b   1.000
_cell.length_c   1.000
_cell.angle_alpha   90.00
_cell.angle_beta   90.00
_cell.angle_gamma   90.00
#
_symmetry.space_group_name_H-M   'P 1'
#
loop_
_entity.id
_entity.type
_entity.pdbx_description
1 polymer ?
#
loop_
_entity_poly.entity_id
_entity_poly.type
_entity_poly.pdbx_seq_one_letter_code
_entity_poly.pdbx_strand_id
1 'polypeptide(L)'
;MSVLFFIYDLGIGGAEKNTVKLANYLVSKGLNVSILTLSDENLLENKISSKINLHSLGSKKIFGNFGKIFYFLKNNSFDIAFVNVWPLTSLTALAGCCLKTKIIPIEHGILSKEFKHKGRMFCWLQNFSIFISYNFLSTQVITVSNAAKKDLQQKGVFKRRITVIYNSFDEFTGSDSPLNHTEWIEHQGPKLITIANLKSEKNLFALLKAFKKIALEAEFCAKLLIVGSGPQEHELKELSKHLKIDEHVIFSGLIINPYPYLEKADVFILSSDFEAFGIVILEAMSLGKTIVSTESEGPREIINHSSLGYLCKINDPNDLADKTIKAIKNPLNKNDVIARSQDFAIEKIGAIYEEFIRSKVA
;
A
#
# COMPACT_ATOMS: atom_id res chain seq x y z
N MET A 1 13.09 10.65 22.72
CA MET A 1 11.74 10.75 22.17
C MET A 1 11.16 9.35 22.05
N SER A 2 9.94 9.16 22.54
CA SER A 2 9.22 7.88 22.54
C SER A 2 8.08 7.92 21.53
N VAL A 3 8.09 7.01 20.56
CA VAL A 3 7.18 6.96 19.43
C VAL A 3 6.42 5.64 19.45
N LEU A 4 5.11 5.70 19.30
CA LEU A 4 4.24 4.54 19.13
C LEU A 4 3.72 4.49 17.69
N PHE A 5 3.78 3.32 17.06
CA PHE A 5 2.96 2.99 15.89
C PHE A 5 1.83 2.06 16.31
N PHE A 6 0.60 2.44 16.05
CA PHE A 6 -0.57 1.60 16.33
C PHE A 6 -1.29 1.24 15.04
N ILE A 7 -1.43 -0.04 14.80
CA ILE A 7 -2.04 -0.62 13.59
C ILE A 7 -2.93 -1.81 13.95
N TYR A 8 -3.79 -2.25 13.03
CA TYR A 8 -4.69 -3.37 13.27
C TYR A 8 -3.93 -4.69 13.48
N ASP A 9 -3.07 -5.06 12.55
CA ASP A 9 -2.16 -6.21 12.61
C ASP A 9 -0.87 -5.89 11.82
N LEU A 10 0.04 -6.85 11.74
CA LEU A 10 1.23 -6.78 10.89
C LEU A 10 1.15 -7.83 9.78
N GLY A 11 0.09 -7.75 8.99
CA GLY A 11 -0.03 -8.47 7.74
C GLY A 11 0.95 -8.00 6.68
N ILE A 12 0.76 -8.43 5.43
CA ILE A 12 1.66 -8.11 4.31
C ILE A 12 1.16 -6.96 3.41
N GLY A 13 0.20 -6.19 3.89
CA GLY A 13 -0.30 -5.00 3.19
C GLY A 13 0.71 -3.85 3.13
N GLY A 14 0.38 -2.82 2.34
CA GLY A 14 1.26 -1.67 2.17
C GLY A 14 1.42 -0.81 3.43
N ALA A 15 0.35 -0.63 4.22
CA ALA A 15 0.38 0.12 5.47
C ALA A 15 1.25 -0.57 6.52
N GLU A 16 1.11 -1.90 6.64
CA GLU A 16 1.84 -2.76 7.56
C GLU A 16 3.33 -2.76 7.23
N LYS A 17 3.68 -3.02 5.97
CA LYS A 17 5.07 -2.96 5.49
C LYS A 17 5.68 -1.58 5.75
N ASN A 18 4.98 -0.49 5.43
CA ASN A 18 5.47 0.87 5.64
C ASN A 18 5.66 1.18 7.13
N THR A 19 4.76 0.70 8.00
CA THR A 19 4.87 0.87 9.46
C THR A 19 6.14 0.21 10.01
N VAL A 20 6.40 -1.05 9.62
CA VAL A 20 7.62 -1.78 10.06
C VAL A 20 8.89 -1.08 9.58
N LYS A 21 8.92 -0.61 8.32
CA LYS A 21 10.08 0.12 7.75
C LYS A 21 10.36 1.41 8.51
N LEU A 22 9.34 2.24 8.71
CA LEU A 22 9.47 3.50 9.44
C LEU A 22 9.90 3.26 10.88
N ALA A 23 9.33 2.25 11.56
CA ALA A 23 9.73 1.90 12.92
C ALA A 23 11.21 1.50 12.99
N ASN A 24 11.67 0.63 12.08
CA ASN A 24 13.08 0.23 12.01
C ASN A 24 14.00 1.41 11.70
N TYR A 25 13.62 2.28 10.75
CA TYR A 25 14.38 3.48 10.42
C TYR A 25 14.52 4.40 11.64
N LEU A 26 13.42 4.71 12.33
CA LEU A 26 13.45 5.60 13.50
C LEU A 26 14.28 5.05 14.66
N VAL A 27 14.23 3.74 14.89
CA VAL A 27 15.11 3.07 15.86
C VAL A 27 16.57 3.21 15.46
N SER A 28 16.92 3.08 14.18
CA SER A 28 18.30 3.27 13.71
C SER A 28 18.81 4.70 13.93
N LYS A 29 17.87 5.68 14.01
CA LYS A 29 18.15 7.09 14.34
C LYS A 29 18.14 7.38 15.86
N GLY A 30 18.07 6.34 16.70
CA GLY A 30 18.15 6.46 18.15
C GLY A 30 16.85 6.87 18.87
N LEU A 31 15.69 6.80 18.18
CA LEU A 31 14.40 7.01 18.84
C LEU A 31 13.96 5.73 19.57
N ASN A 32 13.25 5.90 20.68
CA ASN A 32 12.58 4.78 21.36
C ASN A 32 11.25 4.50 20.68
N VAL A 33 11.13 3.35 19.99
CA VAL A 33 9.97 3.01 19.19
C VAL A 33 9.27 1.78 19.73
N SER A 34 7.94 1.85 19.80
CA SER A 34 7.07 0.72 20.09
C SER A 34 6.07 0.53 18.95
N ILE A 35 5.66 -0.71 18.72
CA ILE A 35 4.54 -1.05 17.84
C ILE A 35 3.46 -1.68 18.72
N LEU A 36 2.24 -1.21 18.58
CA LEU A 36 1.03 -1.80 19.14
C LEU A 36 0.18 -2.34 18.02
N THR A 37 -0.20 -3.61 18.12
CA THR A 37 -1.21 -4.20 17.23
C THR A 37 -2.52 -4.41 17.98
N LEU A 38 -3.64 -4.33 17.26
CA LEU A 38 -4.93 -4.69 17.82
C LEU A 38 -5.09 -6.22 17.87
N SER A 39 -4.70 -6.92 16.80
CA SER A 39 -4.72 -8.37 16.64
C SER A 39 -3.33 -8.99 16.86
N ASP A 40 -3.30 -10.30 17.16
CA ASP A 40 -2.06 -11.07 17.32
C ASP A 40 -1.52 -11.63 15.99
N GLU A 41 -2.15 -11.34 14.85
CA GLU A 41 -1.72 -11.81 13.53
C GLU A 41 -0.55 -10.96 13.01
N ASN A 42 0.70 -11.41 13.22
CA ASN A 42 1.90 -10.62 12.95
C ASN A 42 2.87 -11.33 11.97
N LEU A 43 2.50 -11.40 10.69
CA LEU A 43 3.33 -12.05 9.64
C LEU A 43 4.67 -11.34 9.39
N LEU A 44 4.79 -10.06 9.72
CA LEU A 44 6.01 -9.27 9.55
C LEU A 44 6.85 -9.17 10.84
N GLU A 45 6.52 -9.92 11.89
CA GLU A 45 7.24 -9.85 13.17
C GLU A 45 8.75 -10.11 13.02
N ASN A 46 9.13 -11.06 12.19
CA ASN A 46 10.53 -11.39 11.91
C ASN A 46 11.32 -10.28 11.19
N LYS A 47 10.63 -9.26 10.66
CA LYS A 47 11.24 -8.08 10.03
C LYS A 47 11.38 -6.89 10.98
N ILE A 48 10.90 -7.00 12.21
CA ILE A 48 10.98 -5.96 13.21
C ILE A 48 12.34 -6.04 13.92
N SER A 49 13.00 -4.90 14.05
CA SER A 49 14.23 -4.81 14.85
C SER A 49 13.99 -5.26 16.30
N SER A 50 14.90 -6.05 16.86
CA SER A 50 14.85 -6.48 18.27
C SER A 50 14.87 -5.33 19.28
N LYS A 51 15.18 -4.11 18.84
CA LYS A 51 15.14 -2.89 19.67
C LYS A 51 13.75 -2.26 19.76
N ILE A 52 12.77 -2.76 18.99
CA ILE A 52 11.38 -2.27 19.00
C ILE A 52 10.55 -3.11 19.94
N ASN A 53 9.81 -2.46 20.85
CA ASN A 53 8.87 -3.16 21.72
C ASN A 53 7.56 -3.43 20.95
N LEU A 54 7.29 -4.70 20.69
CA LEU A 54 6.03 -5.13 20.07
C LEU A 54 5.03 -5.48 21.17
N HIS A 55 3.84 -4.89 21.08
CA HIS A 55 2.70 -5.13 21.97
C HIS A 55 1.47 -5.52 21.18
N SER A 56 0.56 -6.29 21.77
CA SER A 56 -0.74 -6.59 21.19
C SER A 56 -1.86 -6.43 22.21
N LEU A 57 -3.05 -6.00 21.74
CA LEU A 57 -4.26 -5.95 22.55
C LEU A 57 -5.06 -7.27 22.53
N GLY A 58 -4.67 -8.23 21.69
CA GLY A 58 -5.30 -9.55 21.57
C GLY A 58 -6.77 -9.50 21.14
N SER A 59 -7.13 -8.61 20.21
CA SER A 59 -8.52 -8.40 19.82
C SER A 59 -8.70 -8.32 18.31
N LYS A 60 -9.72 -9.02 17.80
CA LYS A 60 -10.15 -8.94 16.40
C LYS A 60 -11.19 -7.85 16.13
N LYS A 61 -11.72 -7.19 17.17
CA LYS A 61 -12.76 -6.17 17.05
C LYS A 61 -12.19 -4.80 17.44
N ILE A 62 -12.37 -3.80 16.60
CA ILE A 62 -11.92 -2.42 16.90
C ILE A 62 -12.81 -1.82 18.00
N PHE A 63 -14.12 -1.88 17.81
CA PHE A 63 -15.08 -1.37 18.79
C PHE A 63 -15.08 -2.26 20.05
N GLY A 64 -15.14 -1.61 21.23
CA GLY A 64 -15.05 -2.29 22.53
C GLY A 64 -13.64 -2.27 23.15
N ASN A 65 -12.60 -1.84 22.43
CA ASN A 65 -11.24 -1.75 22.98
C ASN A 65 -10.86 -0.35 23.47
N PHE A 66 -11.80 0.59 23.55
CA PHE A 66 -11.51 1.94 24.05
C PHE A 66 -10.78 1.94 25.40
N GLY A 67 -11.28 1.17 26.36
CA GLY A 67 -10.66 1.08 27.70
C GLY A 67 -9.24 0.52 27.67
N LYS A 68 -8.99 -0.52 26.86
CA LYS A 68 -7.65 -1.11 26.68
C LYS A 68 -6.69 -0.11 26.03
N ILE A 69 -7.13 0.59 24.98
CA ILE A 69 -6.33 1.62 24.31
C ILE A 69 -6.00 2.75 25.26
N PHE A 70 -7.01 3.29 25.95
CA PHE A 70 -6.81 4.34 26.98
C PHE A 70 -5.81 3.91 28.06
N TYR A 71 -6.00 2.72 28.65
CA TYR A 71 -5.12 2.20 29.68
C TYR A 71 -3.68 2.00 29.18
N PHE A 72 -3.52 1.47 27.97
CA PHE A 72 -2.21 1.30 27.35
C PHE A 72 -1.49 2.65 27.14
N LEU A 73 -2.18 3.64 26.55
CA LEU A 73 -1.61 4.97 26.34
C LEU A 73 -1.31 5.70 27.64
N LYS A 74 -2.14 5.52 28.68
CA LYS A 74 -1.95 6.14 29.99
C LYS A 74 -0.74 5.59 30.73
N ASN A 75 -0.51 4.28 30.66
CA ASN A 75 0.56 3.61 31.39
C ASN A 75 1.92 3.63 30.67
N ASN A 76 1.92 3.92 29.37
CA ASN A 76 3.13 4.02 28.57
C ASN A 76 3.27 5.47 28.07
N SER A 77 4.28 6.18 28.56
CA SER A 77 4.50 7.59 28.21
C SER A 77 5.10 7.73 26.82
N PHE A 78 4.25 7.92 25.80
CA PHE A 78 4.68 8.24 24.45
C PHE A 78 4.59 9.74 24.19
N ASP A 79 5.59 10.30 23.48
CA ASP A 79 5.53 11.68 22.98
C ASP A 79 4.53 11.78 21.82
N ILE A 80 4.59 10.80 20.90
CA ILE A 80 3.75 10.71 19.70
C ILE A 80 3.24 9.28 19.51
N ALA A 81 1.98 9.16 19.11
CA ALA A 81 1.38 7.92 18.61
C ALA A 81 0.86 8.12 17.17
N PHE A 82 1.53 7.47 16.22
CA PHE A 82 1.05 7.30 14.85
C PHE A 82 0.04 6.17 14.81
N VAL A 83 -1.17 6.46 14.38
CA VAL A 83 -2.26 5.49 14.35
C VAL A 83 -2.73 5.30 12.92
N ASN A 84 -2.73 4.05 12.48
CA ASN A 84 -3.01 3.70 11.08
C ASN A 84 -4.47 3.30 10.88
N VAL A 85 -5.05 3.79 9.82
CA VAL A 85 -6.33 3.37 9.23
C VAL A 85 -7.57 3.63 10.11
N TRP A 86 -8.56 4.33 9.55
CA TRP A 86 -9.88 4.47 10.15
C TRP A 86 -10.58 3.08 10.24
N PRO A 87 -11.33 2.74 11.31
CA PRO A 87 -11.77 3.60 12.43
C PRO A 87 -10.83 3.62 13.66
N LEU A 88 -9.71 2.88 13.62
CA LEU A 88 -8.76 2.83 14.74
C LEU A 88 -8.22 4.21 15.10
N THR A 89 -7.95 5.03 14.10
CA THR A 89 -7.47 6.42 14.23
C THR A 89 -8.43 7.27 15.06
N SER A 90 -9.73 7.26 14.75
CA SER A 90 -10.73 8.05 15.49
C SER A 90 -10.93 7.56 16.92
N LEU A 91 -10.93 6.24 17.12
CA LEU A 91 -11.08 5.64 18.45
C LEU A 91 -9.88 5.99 19.36
N THR A 92 -8.67 5.93 18.81
CA THR A 92 -7.44 6.26 19.54
C THR A 92 -7.33 7.75 19.81
N ALA A 93 -7.75 8.60 18.87
CA ALA A 93 -7.80 10.05 19.10
C ALA A 93 -8.73 10.40 20.26
N LEU A 94 -9.87 9.73 20.35
CA LEU A 94 -10.80 9.89 21.48
C LEU A 94 -10.20 9.37 22.80
N ALA A 95 -9.55 8.19 22.77
CA ALA A 95 -8.90 7.62 23.96
C ALA A 95 -7.72 8.48 24.47
N GLY A 96 -7.00 9.11 23.55
CA GLY A 96 -5.80 9.92 23.86
C GLY A 96 -6.08 11.40 24.15
N CYS A 97 -7.30 11.90 23.96
CA CYS A 97 -7.59 13.35 23.99
C CYS A 97 -7.27 14.04 25.34
N CYS A 98 -7.31 13.31 26.44
CA CYS A 98 -6.96 13.81 27.77
C CYS A 98 -5.55 13.41 28.23
N LEU A 99 -4.75 12.80 27.37
CA LEU A 99 -3.40 12.35 27.65
C LEU A 99 -2.37 13.32 27.05
N LYS A 100 -1.11 13.23 27.51
CA LYS A 100 -0.01 14.05 26.96
C LYS A 100 0.45 13.56 25.56
N THR A 101 0.18 12.31 25.24
CA THR A 101 0.55 11.70 23.96
C THR A 101 -0.11 12.41 22.77
N LYS A 102 0.68 12.89 21.85
CA LYS A 102 0.18 13.52 20.61
C LYS A 102 -0.29 12.47 19.63
N ILE A 103 -1.59 12.37 19.40
CA ILE A 103 -2.18 11.39 18.46
C ILE A 103 -2.12 11.95 17.04
N ILE A 104 -1.55 11.17 16.12
CA ILE A 104 -1.38 11.52 14.72
C ILE A 104 -1.94 10.39 13.85
N PRO A 105 -3.16 10.52 13.32
CA PRO A 105 -3.71 9.61 12.34
C PRO A 105 -2.86 9.56 11.06
N ILE A 106 -2.67 8.35 10.52
CA ILE A 106 -2.12 8.13 9.17
C ILE A 106 -3.20 7.45 8.34
N GLU A 107 -3.62 8.12 7.27
CA GLU A 107 -4.60 7.58 6.33
C GLU A 107 -3.91 7.05 5.08
N HIS A 108 -4.04 5.73 4.87
CA HIS A 108 -3.44 4.99 3.76
C HIS A 108 -4.39 4.79 2.58
N GLY A 109 -5.66 5.14 2.74
CA GLY A 109 -6.72 4.91 1.75
C GLY A 109 -7.39 6.19 1.26
N ILE A 110 -8.29 6.02 0.28
CA ILE A 110 -9.25 7.03 -0.17
C ILE A 110 -10.62 6.59 0.40
N LEU A 111 -10.93 7.07 1.59
CA LEU A 111 -12.05 6.58 2.38
C LEU A 111 -13.42 6.69 1.67
N SER A 112 -13.63 7.72 0.84
CA SER A 112 -14.85 7.86 0.05
C SER A 112 -15.04 6.74 -0.97
N LYS A 113 -13.95 6.17 -1.49
CA LYS A 113 -13.97 5.07 -2.45
C LYS A 113 -14.05 3.71 -1.76
N GLU A 114 -13.28 3.51 -0.70
CA GLU A 114 -13.26 2.27 0.07
C GLU A 114 -14.63 1.94 0.68
N PHE A 115 -15.33 2.95 1.19
CA PHE A 115 -16.62 2.77 1.85
C PHE A 115 -17.83 3.15 0.98
N LYS A 116 -17.66 3.33 -0.32
CA LYS A 116 -18.72 3.70 -1.26
C LYS A 116 -19.97 2.81 -1.21
N HIS A 117 -19.76 1.51 -0.92
CA HIS A 117 -20.84 0.52 -0.85
C HIS A 117 -21.57 0.44 0.50
N LYS A 118 -21.12 1.21 1.50
CA LYS A 118 -21.77 1.25 2.82
C LYS A 118 -22.97 2.19 2.78
N GLY A 119 -23.98 1.89 3.60
CA GLY A 119 -25.20 2.69 3.67
C GLY A 119 -24.95 4.17 4.05
N ARG A 120 -25.89 5.06 3.69
CA ARG A 120 -25.77 6.53 3.90
C ARG A 120 -25.52 6.90 5.35
N MET A 121 -26.16 6.20 6.30
CA MET A 121 -25.99 6.43 7.73
C MET A 121 -24.58 6.08 8.20
N PHE A 122 -24.00 4.97 7.71
CA PHE A 122 -22.61 4.61 7.99
C PHE A 122 -21.63 5.69 7.50
N CYS A 123 -21.81 6.15 6.26
CA CYS A 123 -20.96 7.19 5.69
C CYS A 123 -21.08 8.52 6.47
N TRP A 124 -22.28 8.86 6.96
CA TRP A 124 -22.49 10.04 7.78
C TRP A 124 -21.78 9.92 9.14
N LEU A 125 -21.92 8.79 9.83
CA LEU A 125 -21.23 8.51 11.09
C LEU A 125 -19.70 8.52 10.92
N GLN A 126 -19.20 7.91 9.84
CA GLN A 126 -17.79 7.94 9.48
C GLN A 126 -17.30 9.39 9.32
N ASN A 127 -17.97 10.18 8.48
CA ASN A 127 -17.58 11.57 8.23
C ASN A 127 -17.60 12.39 9.51
N PHE A 128 -18.62 12.21 10.35
CA PHE A 128 -18.73 12.88 11.64
C PHE A 128 -17.59 12.49 12.59
N SER A 129 -17.27 11.18 12.69
CA SER A 129 -16.16 10.71 13.52
C SER A 129 -14.81 11.26 13.05
N ILE A 130 -14.56 11.28 11.74
CA ILE A 130 -13.37 11.85 11.12
C ILE A 130 -13.30 13.36 11.38
N PHE A 131 -14.40 14.08 11.15
CA PHE A 131 -14.46 15.52 11.35
C PHE A 131 -14.07 15.91 12.78
N ILE A 132 -14.67 15.25 13.79
CA ILE A 132 -14.35 15.52 15.19
C ILE A 132 -12.93 15.10 15.55
N SER A 133 -12.57 13.86 15.26
CA SER A 133 -11.29 13.31 15.70
C SER A 133 -10.09 14.00 15.04
N TYR A 134 -10.16 14.32 13.74
CA TYR A 134 -9.03 14.87 13.00
C TYR A 134 -8.88 16.38 13.12
N ASN A 135 -9.98 17.10 13.36
CA ASN A 135 -9.90 18.55 13.54
C ASN A 135 -9.64 18.97 15.00
N PHE A 136 -10.12 18.20 15.99
CA PHE A 136 -10.15 18.65 17.39
C PHE A 136 -9.41 17.74 18.36
N LEU A 137 -9.38 16.42 18.13
CA LEU A 137 -8.78 15.46 19.07
C LEU A 137 -7.37 15.02 18.67
N SER A 138 -6.99 15.18 17.41
CA SER A 138 -5.67 14.85 16.89
C SER A 138 -4.79 16.08 16.79
N THR A 139 -3.48 15.92 16.91
CA THR A 139 -2.52 17.03 16.76
C THR A 139 -2.40 17.43 15.29
N GLN A 140 -2.29 16.45 14.41
CA GLN A 140 -2.19 16.59 12.96
C GLN A 140 -2.65 15.29 12.32
N VAL A 141 -2.89 15.28 10.99
CA VAL A 141 -3.20 14.08 10.22
C VAL A 141 -2.18 13.93 9.09
N ILE A 142 -1.65 12.75 8.91
CA ILE A 142 -0.80 12.41 7.77
C ILE A 142 -1.63 11.66 6.74
N THR A 143 -1.44 11.98 5.47
CA THR A 143 -1.98 11.24 4.33
C THR A 143 -0.85 10.79 3.42
N VAL A 144 -0.98 9.61 2.84
CA VAL A 144 0.07 9.01 2.00
C VAL A 144 0.07 9.52 0.55
N SER A 145 -0.85 10.42 0.21
CA SER A 145 -0.96 11.04 -1.12
C SER A 145 -1.75 12.34 -1.09
N ASN A 146 -1.62 13.15 -2.13
CA ASN A 146 -2.47 14.33 -2.32
C ASN A 146 -3.93 13.93 -2.58
N ALA A 147 -4.16 12.77 -3.20
CA ALA A 147 -5.50 12.25 -3.39
C ALA A 147 -6.21 11.95 -2.05
N ALA A 148 -5.53 11.25 -1.13
CA ALA A 148 -6.06 11.00 0.21
C ALA A 148 -6.28 12.31 1.00
N LYS A 149 -5.37 13.30 0.85
CA LYS A 149 -5.56 14.65 1.40
C LYS A 149 -6.82 15.32 0.88
N LYS A 150 -7.04 15.29 -0.45
CA LYS A 150 -8.24 15.87 -1.08
C LYS A 150 -9.52 15.18 -0.59
N ASP A 151 -9.50 13.86 -0.44
CA ASP A 151 -10.62 13.10 0.11
C ASP A 151 -10.96 13.52 1.55
N LEU A 152 -9.97 13.67 2.43
CA LEU A 152 -10.18 14.14 3.79
C LEU A 152 -10.70 15.58 3.84
N GLN A 153 -10.25 16.46 2.94
CA GLN A 153 -10.76 17.82 2.83
C GLN A 153 -12.25 17.83 2.43
N GLN A 154 -12.65 16.97 1.50
CA GLN A 154 -14.06 16.79 1.12
C GLN A 154 -14.92 16.25 2.27
N LYS A 155 -14.32 15.53 3.22
CA LYS A 155 -14.95 15.08 4.46
C LYS A 155 -14.94 16.14 5.58
N GLY A 156 -14.49 17.36 5.29
CA GLY A 156 -14.49 18.49 6.21
C GLY A 156 -13.25 18.61 7.11
N VAL A 157 -12.20 17.84 6.86
CA VAL A 157 -10.94 18.00 7.61
C VAL A 157 -10.21 19.26 7.14
N PHE A 158 -9.80 20.12 8.08
CA PHE A 158 -9.17 21.41 7.76
C PHE A 158 -7.83 21.23 7.07
N LYS A 159 -7.60 21.93 5.97
CA LYS A 159 -6.36 21.86 5.15
C LYS A 159 -5.09 21.96 6.01
N ARG A 160 -5.07 22.87 7.00
CA ARG A 160 -3.94 23.10 7.91
C ARG A 160 -3.63 21.91 8.83
N ARG A 161 -4.57 20.97 8.98
CA ARG A 161 -4.42 19.76 9.79
C ARG A 161 -3.79 18.61 9.02
N ILE A 162 -3.71 18.69 7.69
CA ILE A 162 -3.29 17.58 6.85
C ILE A 162 -1.90 17.84 6.28
N THR A 163 -0.98 16.93 6.58
CA THR A 163 0.35 16.86 5.98
C THR A 163 0.42 15.65 5.05
N VAL A 164 0.95 15.82 3.84
CA VAL A 164 1.23 14.69 2.96
C VAL A 164 2.63 14.20 3.23
N ILE A 165 2.77 12.93 3.60
CA ILE A 165 4.04 12.22 3.67
C ILE A 165 3.82 10.89 2.95
N TYR A 166 4.50 10.69 1.84
CA TYR A 166 4.36 9.50 1.02
C TYR A 166 4.81 8.23 1.74
N ASN A 167 4.31 7.08 1.30
CA ASN A 167 4.84 5.81 1.76
C ASN A 167 6.24 5.58 1.18
N SER A 168 7.07 4.90 1.95
CA SER A 168 8.37 4.41 1.50
C SER A 168 8.26 3.00 0.91
N PHE A 169 9.28 2.60 0.16
CA PHE A 169 9.45 1.22 -0.27
C PHE A 169 10.78 0.65 0.28
N ASP A 170 10.94 -0.68 0.26
CA ASP A 170 12.23 -1.32 0.55
C ASP A 170 13.02 -1.48 -0.73
N GLU A 171 14.31 -1.18 -0.67
CA GLU A 171 15.22 -1.62 -1.70
C GLU A 171 15.39 -3.15 -1.64
N PHE A 172 15.45 -3.75 -2.81
CA PHE A 172 15.73 -5.18 -2.90
C PHE A 172 17.19 -5.44 -2.52
N THR A 173 17.39 -6.11 -1.40
CA THR A 173 18.73 -6.46 -0.90
C THR A 173 19.19 -7.86 -1.29
N GLY A 174 18.54 -8.48 -2.28
CA GLY A 174 18.75 -9.87 -2.64
C GLY A 174 18.09 -10.84 -1.65
N SER A 175 17.48 -11.88 -2.12
CA SER A 175 17.03 -12.98 -1.26
C SER A 175 17.04 -14.28 -2.06
N ASP A 176 17.53 -15.33 -1.41
CA ASP A 176 17.52 -16.70 -1.93
C ASP A 176 16.13 -17.36 -1.76
N SER A 177 15.04 -16.58 -1.87
CA SER A 177 13.69 -17.17 -1.83
C SER A 177 13.51 -18.11 -3.01
N PRO A 178 13.13 -19.36 -2.80
CA PRO A 178 12.95 -20.31 -3.89
C PRO A 178 11.87 -19.82 -4.86
N LEU A 179 12.19 -19.86 -6.14
CA LEU A 179 11.28 -19.54 -7.23
C LEU A 179 10.56 -20.81 -7.68
N ASN A 180 9.24 -20.87 -7.47
CA ASN A 180 8.47 -22.09 -7.69
C ASN A 180 7.79 -22.16 -9.07
N HIS A 181 7.57 -21.10 -9.78
CA HIS A 181 6.84 -21.09 -11.06
C HIS A 181 7.80 -21.13 -12.25
N THR A 182 8.47 -22.27 -12.44
CA THR A 182 9.50 -22.47 -13.48
C THR A 182 8.94 -22.22 -14.89
N GLU A 183 7.70 -22.62 -15.15
CA GLU A 183 7.01 -22.41 -16.42
C GLU A 183 6.82 -20.94 -16.81
N TRP A 184 6.85 -20.01 -15.83
CA TRP A 184 6.86 -18.58 -16.07
C TRP A 184 8.28 -18.02 -16.12
N ILE A 185 9.15 -18.49 -15.22
CA ILE A 185 10.52 -18.00 -15.10
C ILE A 185 11.35 -18.31 -16.35
N GLU A 186 11.22 -19.53 -16.87
CA GLU A 186 11.97 -20.02 -18.03
C GLU A 186 11.29 -19.66 -19.38
N HIS A 187 10.12 -19.02 -19.31
CA HIS A 187 9.40 -18.60 -20.50
C HIS A 187 10.23 -17.65 -21.36
N GLN A 188 10.30 -17.91 -22.66
CA GLN A 188 11.11 -17.12 -23.60
C GLN A 188 10.39 -15.88 -24.14
N GLY A 189 9.07 -15.85 -24.06
CA GLY A 189 8.27 -14.67 -24.41
C GLY A 189 8.18 -13.66 -23.25
N PRO A 190 7.47 -12.54 -23.46
CA PRO A 190 7.30 -11.50 -22.46
C PRO A 190 6.67 -12.03 -21.16
N LYS A 191 7.32 -11.70 -20.04
CA LYS A 191 6.89 -12.02 -18.68
C LYS A 191 6.22 -10.84 -18.04
N LEU A 192 4.91 -10.93 -17.90
CA LEU A 192 4.10 -9.90 -17.25
C LEU A 192 3.80 -10.30 -15.80
N ILE A 193 3.79 -9.34 -14.90
CA ILE A 193 3.51 -9.57 -13.49
C ILE A 193 2.57 -8.53 -12.93
N THR A 194 1.67 -8.96 -12.05
CA THR A 194 0.91 -8.09 -11.15
C THR A 194 0.99 -8.60 -9.73
N ILE A 195 1.05 -7.69 -8.75
CA ILE A 195 1.10 -8.01 -7.33
C ILE A 195 -0.03 -7.26 -6.65
N ALA A 196 -1.05 -7.98 -6.18
CA ALA A 196 -2.24 -7.37 -5.61
C ALA A 196 -3.00 -8.35 -4.71
N ASN A 197 -3.70 -7.83 -3.70
CA ASN A 197 -4.78 -8.58 -3.08
C ASN A 197 -5.90 -8.78 -4.11
N LEU A 198 -6.46 -9.99 -4.22
CA LEU A 198 -7.50 -10.31 -5.22
C LEU A 198 -8.87 -9.80 -4.75
N LYS A 199 -9.01 -8.46 -4.72
CA LYS A 199 -10.20 -7.72 -4.32
C LYS A 199 -10.72 -6.87 -5.49
N SER A 200 -11.98 -6.46 -5.40
CA SER A 200 -12.68 -5.74 -6.48
C SER A 200 -11.98 -4.46 -6.93
N GLU A 201 -11.41 -3.70 -5.99
CA GLU A 201 -10.72 -2.45 -6.30
C GLU A 201 -9.45 -2.61 -7.15
N LYS A 202 -8.87 -3.83 -7.17
CA LYS A 202 -7.69 -4.13 -8.00
C LYS A 202 -8.05 -4.46 -9.45
N ASN A 203 -9.32 -4.66 -9.73
CA ASN A 203 -9.90 -4.87 -11.05
C ASN A 203 -9.12 -5.85 -11.95
N LEU A 204 -8.76 -7.01 -11.39
CA LEU A 204 -8.05 -8.04 -12.14
C LEU A 204 -8.91 -8.67 -13.26
N PHE A 205 -10.24 -8.48 -13.20
CA PHE A 205 -11.13 -8.83 -14.30
C PHE A 205 -10.81 -8.03 -15.58
N ALA A 206 -10.54 -6.73 -15.44
CA ALA A 206 -10.10 -5.89 -16.55
C ALA A 206 -8.72 -6.32 -17.06
N LEU A 207 -7.80 -6.68 -16.15
CA LEU A 207 -6.48 -7.20 -16.52
C LEU A 207 -6.57 -8.50 -17.33
N LEU A 208 -7.37 -9.48 -16.90
CA LEU A 208 -7.54 -10.73 -17.66
C LEU A 208 -8.15 -10.50 -19.05
N LYS A 209 -9.13 -9.60 -19.15
CA LYS A 209 -9.71 -9.20 -20.46
C LYS A 209 -8.65 -8.53 -21.36
N ALA A 210 -7.84 -7.64 -20.79
CA ALA A 210 -6.72 -7.02 -21.51
C ALA A 210 -5.67 -8.05 -21.93
N PHE A 211 -5.34 -8.97 -21.02
CA PHE A 211 -4.35 -10.01 -21.28
C PHE A 211 -4.77 -10.97 -22.38
N LYS A 212 -6.08 -11.27 -22.52
CA LYS A 212 -6.59 -12.04 -23.68
C LYS A 212 -6.12 -11.43 -25.00
N LYS A 213 -6.26 -10.11 -25.17
CA LYS A 213 -5.80 -9.42 -26.38
C LYS A 213 -4.29 -9.54 -26.56
N ILE A 214 -3.51 -9.40 -25.48
CA ILE A 214 -2.06 -9.51 -25.51
C ILE A 214 -1.60 -10.93 -25.88
N ALA A 215 -2.21 -11.96 -25.29
CA ALA A 215 -1.81 -13.36 -25.50
C ALA A 215 -2.20 -13.93 -26.85
N LEU A 216 -3.38 -13.54 -27.38
CA LEU A 216 -3.95 -14.13 -28.59
C LEU A 216 -3.70 -13.32 -29.88
N GLU A 217 -3.59 -12.00 -29.78
CA GLU A 217 -3.40 -11.12 -30.94
C GLU A 217 -1.94 -10.73 -31.16
N ALA A 218 -1.11 -10.90 -30.14
CA ALA A 218 0.26 -10.46 -30.22
C ALA A 218 1.17 -11.61 -30.68
N GLU A 219 2.13 -11.27 -31.49
CA GLU A 219 3.24 -12.09 -31.93
C GLU A 219 4.14 -12.59 -30.77
N PHE A 220 3.73 -12.36 -29.50
CA PHE A 220 4.63 -12.42 -28.35
C PHE A 220 4.53 -13.69 -27.52
N CYS A 221 3.45 -14.46 -27.57
CA CYS A 221 3.26 -15.60 -26.65
C CYS A 221 3.56 -15.21 -25.16
N ALA A 222 2.95 -14.13 -24.67
CA ALA A 222 3.23 -13.62 -23.32
C ALA A 222 2.66 -14.52 -22.23
N LYS A 223 3.29 -14.54 -21.03
CA LYS A 223 2.74 -15.16 -19.81
C LYS A 223 2.52 -14.11 -18.71
N LEU A 224 1.42 -14.25 -17.97
CA LEU A 224 1.05 -13.38 -16.85
C LEU A 224 1.14 -14.14 -15.52
N LEU A 225 1.93 -13.61 -14.59
CA LEU A 225 1.96 -14.06 -13.20
C LEU A 225 1.14 -13.11 -12.34
N ILE A 226 0.13 -13.64 -11.64
CA ILE A 226 -0.70 -12.93 -10.67
C ILE A 226 -0.25 -13.35 -9.27
N VAL A 227 0.43 -12.45 -8.58
CA VAL A 227 0.92 -12.67 -7.21
C VAL A 227 -0.05 -12.06 -6.21
N GLY A 228 -0.57 -12.89 -5.33
CA GLY A 228 -1.46 -12.52 -4.25
C GLY A 228 -2.62 -13.48 -4.07
N SER A 229 -3.43 -13.23 -3.06
CA SER A 229 -4.62 -14.01 -2.72
C SER A 229 -5.78 -13.07 -2.37
N GLY A 230 -6.99 -13.59 -2.37
CA GLY A 230 -8.16 -12.81 -1.98
C GLY A 230 -9.49 -13.43 -2.42
N PRO A 231 -10.61 -12.80 -2.05
CA PRO A 231 -11.94 -13.38 -2.22
C PRO A 231 -12.33 -13.64 -3.69
N GLN A 232 -11.73 -12.93 -4.65
CA GLN A 232 -12.06 -13.08 -6.08
C GLN A 232 -11.21 -14.15 -6.80
N GLU A 233 -10.35 -14.89 -6.10
CA GLU A 233 -9.43 -15.85 -6.74
C GLU A 233 -10.16 -16.90 -7.58
N HIS A 234 -11.22 -17.50 -7.05
CA HIS A 234 -11.99 -18.51 -7.75
C HIS A 234 -12.62 -17.94 -9.04
N GLU A 235 -13.26 -16.77 -8.95
CA GLU A 235 -13.92 -16.12 -10.08
C GLU A 235 -12.93 -15.73 -11.17
N LEU A 236 -11.73 -15.27 -10.79
CA LEU A 236 -10.67 -14.91 -11.72
C LEU A 236 -10.11 -16.14 -12.46
N LYS A 237 -9.95 -17.27 -11.77
CA LYS A 237 -9.55 -18.54 -12.40
C LYS A 237 -10.61 -19.04 -13.39
N GLU A 238 -11.88 -18.97 -13.04
CA GLU A 238 -12.97 -19.34 -13.98
C GLU A 238 -13.03 -18.39 -15.18
N LEU A 239 -12.81 -17.08 -14.95
CA LEU A 239 -12.74 -16.14 -16.07
C LEU A 239 -11.56 -16.45 -17.01
N SER A 240 -10.39 -16.82 -16.51
CA SER A 240 -9.23 -17.16 -17.35
C SER A 240 -9.52 -18.35 -18.25
N LYS A 241 -10.21 -19.39 -17.76
CA LYS A 241 -10.68 -20.54 -18.55
C LYS A 241 -11.71 -20.12 -19.61
N HIS A 242 -12.70 -19.32 -19.21
CA HIS A 242 -13.73 -18.82 -20.14
C HIS A 242 -13.11 -17.99 -21.28
N LEU A 243 -12.08 -17.22 -20.98
CA LEU A 243 -11.34 -16.43 -21.96
C LEU A 243 -10.35 -17.27 -22.79
N LYS A 244 -10.11 -18.54 -22.44
CA LYS A 244 -9.15 -19.48 -23.06
C LYS A 244 -7.70 -18.96 -22.97
N ILE A 245 -7.32 -18.44 -21.81
CA ILE A 245 -5.98 -17.92 -21.50
C ILE A 245 -5.36 -18.57 -20.26
N ASP A 246 -6.01 -19.59 -19.70
CA ASP A 246 -5.59 -20.27 -18.46
C ASP A 246 -4.21 -20.91 -18.55
N GLU A 247 -3.77 -21.37 -19.73
CA GLU A 247 -2.41 -21.89 -19.96
C GLU A 247 -1.34 -20.75 -19.97
N HIS A 248 -1.76 -19.50 -20.09
CA HIS A 248 -0.88 -18.33 -20.13
C HIS A 248 -0.91 -17.50 -18.82
N VAL A 249 -1.83 -17.82 -17.90
CA VAL A 249 -2.02 -17.08 -16.64
C VAL A 249 -1.71 -17.98 -15.45
N ILE A 250 -0.78 -17.55 -14.62
CA ILE A 250 -0.38 -18.29 -13.42
C ILE A 250 -0.82 -17.51 -12.18
N PHE A 251 -1.62 -18.16 -11.33
CA PHE A 251 -2.00 -17.66 -10.02
C PHE A 251 -1.06 -18.25 -8.97
N SER A 252 -0.09 -17.47 -8.50
CA SER A 252 0.92 -17.98 -7.56
C SER A 252 0.44 -18.10 -6.12
N GLY A 253 -0.73 -17.54 -5.80
CA GLY A 253 -1.12 -17.33 -4.41
C GLY A 253 -0.26 -16.26 -3.73
N LEU A 254 -0.28 -16.26 -2.40
CA LEU A 254 0.44 -15.32 -1.59
C LEU A 254 1.93 -15.59 -1.58
N ILE A 255 2.73 -14.62 -2.01
CA ILE A 255 4.20 -14.65 -1.92
C ILE A 255 4.64 -13.51 -0.99
N ILE A 256 5.33 -13.85 0.12
CA ILE A 256 5.77 -12.87 1.12
C ILE A 256 6.83 -11.93 0.53
N ASN A 257 7.78 -12.48 -0.23
CA ASN A 257 8.80 -11.71 -0.93
C ASN A 257 8.67 -11.86 -2.45
N PRO A 258 7.98 -10.95 -3.14
CA PRO A 258 7.78 -11.04 -4.59
C PRO A 258 8.94 -10.49 -5.42
N TYR A 259 9.97 -9.92 -4.80
CA TYR A 259 11.09 -9.28 -5.51
C TYR A 259 11.81 -10.20 -6.51
N PRO A 260 12.10 -11.48 -6.22
CA PRO A 260 12.74 -12.37 -7.18
C PRO A 260 11.91 -12.58 -8.46
N TYR A 261 10.56 -12.56 -8.35
CA TYR A 261 9.67 -12.61 -9.51
C TYR A 261 9.62 -11.28 -10.26
N LEU A 262 9.57 -10.15 -9.52
CA LEU A 262 9.66 -8.82 -10.12
C LEU A 262 10.97 -8.68 -10.91
N GLU A 263 12.08 -9.19 -10.40
CA GLU A 263 13.37 -9.14 -11.09
C GLU A 263 13.35 -9.88 -12.44
N LYS A 264 12.59 -10.96 -12.58
CA LYS A 264 12.46 -11.73 -13.82
C LYS A 264 11.38 -11.18 -14.77
N ALA A 265 10.52 -10.30 -14.31
CA ALA A 265 9.47 -9.70 -15.13
C ALA A 265 10.03 -8.68 -16.14
N ASP A 266 9.36 -8.56 -17.28
CA ASP A 266 9.62 -7.51 -18.27
C ASP A 266 8.73 -6.30 -18.01
N VAL A 267 7.44 -6.55 -17.70
CA VAL A 267 6.45 -5.49 -17.45
C VAL A 267 5.69 -5.78 -16.16
N PHE A 268 5.63 -4.78 -15.29
CA PHE A 268 4.74 -4.77 -14.14
C PHE A 268 3.42 -4.05 -14.51
N ILE A 269 2.28 -4.65 -14.15
CA ILE A 269 0.95 -4.13 -14.47
C ILE A 269 0.14 -3.89 -13.20
N LEU A 270 -0.45 -2.68 -13.07
CA LEU A 270 -1.43 -2.35 -12.04
C LEU A 270 -2.75 -1.92 -12.69
N SER A 271 -3.81 -2.69 -12.46
CA SER A 271 -5.13 -2.50 -13.08
C SER A 271 -6.19 -1.85 -12.18
N SER A 272 -5.77 -1.33 -11.01
CA SER A 272 -6.68 -0.86 -9.94
C SER A 272 -7.64 0.24 -10.40
N ASP A 273 -8.91 0.14 -9.99
CA ASP A 273 -9.91 1.21 -10.21
C ASP A 273 -9.59 2.44 -9.35
N PHE A 274 -9.06 2.23 -8.16
CA PHE A 274 -8.51 3.27 -7.32
C PHE A 274 -7.33 2.73 -6.49
N GLU A 275 -6.36 3.59 -6.28
CA GLU A 275 -5.18 3.30 -5.49
C GLU A 275 -4.76 4.58 -4.77
N ALA A 276 -4.63 4.53 -3.46
CA ALA A 276 -4.27 5.72 -2.69
C ALA A 276 -2.81 6.15 -2.92
N PHE A 277 -1.91 5.18 -3.19
CA PHE A 277 -0.51 5.45 -3.49
C PHE A 277 0.07 4.46 -4.49
N GLY A 278 0.18 3.17 -4.14
CA GLY A 278 0.71 2.13 -5.03
C GLY A 278 2.17 1.79 -4.77
N ILE A 279 2.51 1.39 -3.54
CA ILE A 279 3.88 1.01 -3.14
C ILE A 279 4.48 -0.04 -4.10
N VAL A 280 3.67 -0.97 -4.59
CA VAL A 280 4.13 -2.02 -5.53
C VAL A 280 4.68 -1.46 -6.85
N ILE A 281 4.26 -0.26 -7.27
CA ILE A 281 4.86 0.45 -8.41
C ILE A 281 6.30 0.81 -8.08
N LEU A 282 6.55 1.34 -6.89
CA LEU A 282 7.91 1.72 -6.45
C LEU A 282 8.81 0.49 -6.29
N GLU A 283 8.27 -0.63 -5.79
CA GLU A 283 8.97 -1.91 -5.72
C GLU A 283 9.40 -2.37 -7.13
N ALA A 284 8.52 -2.29 -8.12
CA ALA A 284 8.86 -2.61 -9.51
C ALA A 284 9.82 -1.59 -10.14
N MET A 285 9.63 -0.30 -9.87
CA MET A 285 10.52 0.77 -10.35
C MET A 285 11.95 0.63 -9.81
N SER A 286 12.12 0.21 -8.55
CA SER A 286 13.46 0.03 -7.94
C SER A 286 14.29 -1.04 -8.65
N LEU A 287 13.64 -1.99 -9.32
CA LEU A 287 14.26 -3.01 -10.16
C LEU A 287 14.34 -2.59 -11.64
N GLY A 288 13.96 -1.35 -11.96
CA GLY A 288 13.99 -0.79 -13.31
C GLY A 288 13.00 -1.47 -14.27
N LYS A 289 11.87 -1.94 -13.75
CA LYS A 289 10.83 -2.59 -14.59
C LYS A 289 10.03 -1.57 -15.37
N THR A 290 9.58 -1.96 -16.55
CA THR A 290 8.62 -1.15 -17.31
C THR A 290 7.25 -1.23 -16.62
N ILE A 291 6.65 -0.06 -16.35
CA ILE A 291 5.41 0.05 -15.60
C ILE A 291 4.26 0.36 -16.53
N VAL A 292 3.18 -0.40 -16.41
CA VAL A 292 1.86 -0.07 -16.96
C VAL A 292 0.88 0.02 -15.80
N SER A 293 0.16 1.12 -15.70
CA SER A 293 -0.78 1.33 -14.61
C SER A 293 -2.03 2.06 -15.09
N THR A 294 -3.17 1.73 -14.48
CA THR A 294 -4.33 2.63 -14.58
C THR A 294 -3.97 4.00 -14.03
N GLU A 295 -4.56 5.05 -14.61
CA GLU A 295 -4.37 6.44 -14.20
C GLU A 295 -5.13 6.79 -12.92
N SER A 296 -5.21 5.84 -11.97
CA SER A 296 -5.77 6.09 -10.66
C SER A 296 -4.89 7.08 -9.86
N GLU A 297 -5.41 7.60 -8.78
CA GLU A 297 -4.87 8.81 -8.13
C GLU A 297 -3.43 8.65 -7.66
N GLY A 298 -3.13 7.59 -6.90
CA GLY A 298 -1.79 7.34 -6.37
C GLY A 298 -0.74 7.08 -7.46
N PRO A 299 -0.99 6.18 -8.42
CA PRO A 299 -0.13 5.95 -9.57
C PRO A 299 0.24 7.23 -10.34
N ARG A 300 -0.70 8.18 -10.52
CA ARG A 300 -0.42 9.47 -11.16
C ARG A 300 0.58 10.34 -10.37
N GLU A 301 0.64 10.21 -9.05
CA GLU A 301 1.61 10.94 -8.23
C GLU A 301 3.01 10.32 -8.34
N ILE A 302 3.11 9.01 -8.58
CA ILE A 302 4.39 8.31 -8.80
C ILE A 302 4.84 8.49 -10.26
N ILE A 303 3.95 8.17 -11.21
CA ILE A 303 4.17 8.26 -12.65
C ILE A 303 3.74 9.65 -13.13
N ASN A 304 4.52 10.65 -12.80
CA ASN A 304 4.21 12.06 -13.12
C ASN A 304 4.76 12.51 -14.50
N HIS A 305 5.44 11.63 -15.21
CA HIS A 305 5.96 11.87 -16.56
C HIS A 305 5.87 10.57 -17.39
N SER A 306 5.70 10.70 -18.71
CA SER A 306 5.54 9.57 -19.63
C SER A 306 6.77 8.68 -19.79
N SER A 307 7.97 9.14 -19.40
CA SER A 307 9.18 8.34 -19.35
C SER A 307 9.24 7.37 -18.15
N LEU A 308 8.30 7.49 -17.18
CA LEU A 308 8.30 6.74 -15.94
C LEU A 308 7.27 5.62 -15.91
N GLY A 309 6.34 5.59 -16.87
CA GLY A 309 5.29 4.58 -16.94
C GLY A 309 4.26 4.86 -18.03
N TYR A 310 3.57 3.83 -18.42
CA TYR A 310 2.44 3.89 -19.34
C TYR A 310 1.15 3.95 -18.53
N LEU A 311 0.49 5.10 -18.52
CA LEU A 311 -0.82 5.27 -17.88
C LEU A 311 -1.93 4.91 -18.87
N CYS A 312 -2.90 4.14 -18.41
CA CYS A 312 -4.11 3.77 -19.15
C CYS A 312 -5.38 4.19 -18.40
N LYS A 313 -6.49 4.30 -19.12
CA LYS A 313 -7.77 4.63 -18.54
C LYS A 313 -8.25 3.58 -17.55
N ILE A 314 -8.86 4.05 -16.46
CA ILE A 314 -9.46 3.17 -15.45
C ILE A 314 -10.60 2.37 -16.08
N ASN A 315 -10.66 1.07 -15.79
CA ASN A 315 -11.70 0.16 -16.26
C ASN A 315 -11.83 0.10 -17.79
N ASP A 316 -10.73 0.28 -18.52
CA ASP A 316 -10.65 0.13 -19.97
C ASP A 316 -9.65 -0.98 -20.35
N PRO A 317 -10.12 -2.24 -20.51
CA PRO A 317 -9.24 -3.36 -20.87
C PRO A 317 -8.52 -3.19 -22.20
N ASN A 318 -9.12 -2.45 -23.16
CA ASN A 318 -8.51 -2.23 -24.46
C ASN A 318 -7.32 -1.28 -24.35
N ASP A 319 -7.50 -0.15 -23.65
CA ASP A 319 -6.39 0.80 -23.42
C ASP A 319 -5.28 0.17 -22.58
N LEU A 320 -5.64 -0.65 -21.56
CA LEU A 320 -4.66 -1.41 -20.77
C LEU A 320 -3.85 -2.38 -21.66
N ALA A 321 -4.52 -3.09 -22.59
CA ALA A 321 -3.84 -3.98 -23.53
C ALA A 321 -2.90 -3.20 -24.46
N ASP A 322 -3.38 -2.10 -25.06
CA ASP A 322 -2.60 -1.30 -26.00
C ASP A 322 -1.36 -0.69 -25.33
N LYS A 323 -1.51 -0.18 -24.10
CA LYS A 323 -0.36 0.32 -23.29
C LYS A 323 0.61 -0.79 -22.92
N THR A 324 0.12 -1.99 -22.62
CA THR A 324 0.98 -3.14 -22.30
C THR A 324 1.74 -3.61 -23.55
N ILE A 325 1.09 -3.71 -24.70
CA ILE A 325 1.76 -4.04 -25.96
C ILE A 325 2.82 -2.99 -26.30
N LYS A 326 2.49 -1.70 -26.10
CA LYS A 326 3.46 -0.61 -26.28
C LYS A 326 4.64 -0.73 -25.32
N ALA A 327 4.40 -1.09 -24.07
CA ALA A 327 5.42 -1.28 -23.04
C ALA A 327 6.36 -2.45 -23.36
N ILE A 328 5.84 -3.55 -23.93
CA ILE A 328 6.64 -4.69 -24.37
C ILE A 328 7.55 -4.27 -25.56
N LYS A 329 7.00 -3.54 -26.54
CA LYS A 329 7.75 -3.11 -27.74
C LYS A 329 8.76 -2.00 -27.44
N ASN A 330 8.45 -1.13 -26.48
CA ASN A 330 9.23 0.05 -26.14
C ASN A 330 9.42 0.11 -24.62
N PRO A 331 10.33 -0.70 -24.04
CA PRO A 331 10.58 -0.68 -22.60
C PRO A 331 11.11 0.69 -22.15
N LEU A 332 10.80 1.07 -20.92
CA LEU A 332 11.24 2.33 -20.32
C LEU A 332 12.75 2.32 -20.05
N ASN A 333 13.35 3.51 -19.97
CA ASN A 333 14.73 3.64 -19.52
C ASN A 333 14.83 3.20 -18.06
N LYS A 334 15.58 2.14 -17.81
CA LYS A 334 15.76 1.54 -16.49
C LYS A 334 16.27 2.55 -15.46
N ASN A 335 17.24 3.38 -15.84
CA ASN A 335 17.88 4.33 -14.91
C ASN A 335 16.90 5.43 -14.47
N ASP A 336 16.06 5.94 -15.39
CA ASP A 336 15.07 6.98 -15.07
C ASP A 336 14.01 6.45 -14.10
N VAL A 337 13.57 5.20 -14.33
CA VAL A 337 12.58 4.53 -13.49
C VAL A 337 13.13 4.25 -12.09
N ILE A 338 14.38 3.75 -12.00
CA ILE A 338 15.07 3.55 -10.71
C ILE A 338 15.26 4.90 -9.99
N ALA A 339 15.76 5.92 -10.68
CA ALA A 339 15.98 7.24 -10.08
C ALA A 339 14.69 7.80 -9.48
N ARG A 340 13.54 7.61 -10.16
CA ARG A 340 12.24 8.02 -9.62
C ARG A 340 11.86 7.29 -8.33
N SER A 341 12.10 5.99 -8.23
CA SER A 341 11.80 5.24 -7.01
C SER A 341 12.58 5.78 -5.80
N GLN A 342 13.81 6.23 -6.00
CA GLN A 342 14.67 6.80 -4.96
C GLN A 342 14.11 8.07 -4.30
N ASP A 343 13.14 8.75 -4.93
CA ASP A 343 12.42 9.85 -4.29
C ASP A 343 11.54 9.39 -3.12
N PHE A 344 11.25 8.09 -3.06
CA PHE A 344 10.42 7.45 -2.05
C PHE A 344 11.19 6.40 -1.21
N ALA A 345 12.52 6.41 -1.29
CA ALA A 345 13.36 5.53 -0.46
C ALA A 345 13.15 5.81 1.03
N ILE A 346 13.31 4.78 1.85
CA ILE A 346 13.08 4.89 3.30
C ILE A 346 13.97 5.96 3.95
N GLU A 347 15.17 6.21 3.42
CA GLU A 347 16.09 7.24 3.92
C GLU A 347 15.49 8.64 3.75
N LYS A 348 14.86 8.93 2.60
CA LYS A 348 14.22 10.23 2.35
C LYS A 348 12.91 10.37 3.12
N ILE A 349 12.03 9.39 3.02
CA ILE A 349 10.72 9.44 3.69
C ILE A 349 10.87 9.38 5.21
N GLY A 350 11.77 8.53 5.71
CA GLY A 350 12.07 8.43 7.14
C GLY A 350 12.64 9.72 7.71
N ALA A 351 13.51 10.43 6.97
CA ALA A 351 14.02 11.73 7.38
C ALA A 351 12.88 12.78 7.52
N ILE A 352 11.90 12.77 6.60
CA ILE A 352 10.72 13.64 6.70
C ILE A 352 9.90 13.30 7.97
N TYR A 353 9.72 12.01 8.29
CA TYR A 353 9.06 11.60 9.53
C TYR A 353 9.86 12.02 10.77
N GLU A 354 11.18 11.88 10.76
CA GLU A 354 12.05 12.31 11.86
C GLU A 354 11.94 13.83 12.11
N GLU A 355 12.02 14.65 11.06
CA GLU A 355 11.83 16.09 11.13
C GLU A 355 10.43 16.45 11.65
N PHE A 356 9.41 15.79 11.13
CA PHE A 356 8.03 15.96 11.59
C PHE A 356 7.89 15.65 13.09
N ILE A 357 8.44 14.53 13.57
CA ILE A 357 8.43 14.15 14.99
C ILE A 357 9.12 15.24 15.84
N ARG A 358 10.32 15.66 15.45
CA ARG A 358 11.08 16.70 16.17
C ARG A 358 10.28 18.00 16.25
N SER A 359 9.65 18.43 15.15
CA SER A 359 8.81 19.65 15.10
C SER A 359 7.57 19.60 15.98
N LYS A 360 7.10 18.38 16.36
CA LYS A 360 5.93 18.21 17.21
C LYS A 360 6.29 18.03 18.67
N VAL A 361 7.48 17.55 19.01
CA VAL A 361 7.89 17.28 20.39
C VAL A 361 8.64 18.46 21.00
N ALA A 362 9.33 19.26 20.17
CA ALA A 362 9.87 20.56 20.58
C ALA A 362 8.71 21.53 20.96
#